data_b4b29fae24816be2b0c2511f97261d59
#
_entry.id   b4b29fae24816be2b0c2511f97261d59
#
_cell.length_a   1.000
_cell.length_b   1.000
_cell.length_c   1.000
_cell.angle_alpha   90.00
_cell.angle_beta   90.00
_cell.angle_gamma   90.00
#
_symmetry.space_group_name_H-M   'P 1'
#
loop_
_entity.id
_entity.type
_entity.pdbx_description
1 polymer ?
#
loop_
_entity_poly.entity_id
_entity_poly.type
_entity_poly.pdbx_seq_one_letter_code
_entity_poly.pdbx_strand_id
1 'polypeptide(L)'
;MKLTSLVRKLADRVTRRFGYRLVPQSLLDLYQIESEISLETKRLEMGSIAGAAVYLRRDNPRLLELRTLYAGLDPALKTPLLWTEEFVSRTDILNFRGHNGWVWQWRNPGLDELAYHLAAYYVLARDQLGLMEKLSEDGTFGALAYDIAGHWVSRDLLDSILEIGFLDRHLNIATCPPLSVLDIGAGYGRLAHRMLTAIPSLGNYLCADAIPESSFVCEYYLRFRGLEGRFTVVPATEIDWALNLTRADLAMNIHSFSECSLSAVEWWLDRLAAHGVKHFMIVPNACGHDGELLRNIDGEDMQPLIERSGYRLVVKEPKYSDPGVQKFALNPTWFWLFERSGGA
;
A
#
# COMPACT_ATOMS: atom_id res chain seq x y z
N MET A 1 7.73 -23.51 31.34
CA MET A 1 7.60 -22.97 29.98
C MET A 1 8.84 -23.07 29.07
N LYS A 2 10.10 -23.04 29.62
CA LYS A 2 11.33 -23.10 28.77
C LYS A 2 11.70 -24.52 28.27
N LEU A 3 11.34 -25.58 29.01
CA LEU A 3 11.70 -26.96 28.64
C LEU A 3 10.94 -27.50 27.42
N THR A 4 9.67 -27.17 27.30
CA THR A 4 8.80 -27.55 26.16
C THR A 4 9.25 -26.92 24.83
N SER A 5 9.77 -25.70 24.86
CA SER A 5 10.31 -25.02 23.67
C SER A 5 11.59 -25.66 23.15
N LEU A 6 12.47 -26.13 24.07
CA LEU A 6 13.73 -26.77 23.70
C LEU A 6 13.52 -28.15 23.09
N VAL A 7 12.65 -28.95 23.73
CA VAL A 7 12.27 -30.28 23.26
C VAL A 7 11.64 -30.21 21.87
N ARG A 8 10.75 -29.22 21.64
CA ARG A 8 10.12 -28.98 20.33
C ARG A 8 11.15 -28.61 19.25
N LYS A 9 12.11 -27.72 19.55
CA LYS A 9 13.18 -27.36 18.61
C LYS A 9 14.08 -28.53 18.26
N LEU A 10 14.37 -29.40 19.23
CA LEU A 10 15.18 -30.60 18.99
C LEU A 10 14.43 -31.62 18.12
N ALA A 11 13.17 -31.86 18.42
CA ALA A 11 12.32 -32.77 17.64
C ALA A 11 12.13 -32.26 16.21
N ASP A 12 11.88 -30.94 15.98
CA ASP A 12 11.77 -30.36 14.65
C ASP A 12 13.08 -30.49 13.84
N ARG A 13 14.24 -30.35 14.53
CA ARG A 13 15.56 -30.55 13.89
C ARG A 13 15.79 -32.00 13.44
N VAL A 14 15.32 -32.98 14.23
CA VAL A 14 15.43 -34.38 13.89
C VAL A 14 14.50 -34.76 12.75
N THR A 15 13.23 -34.36 12.82
CA THR A 15 12.22 -34.67 11.79
C THR A 15 12.54 -34.05 10.44
N ARG A 16 13.13 -32.83 10.39
CA ARG A 16 13.60 -32.21 9.13
C ARG A 16 14.63 -33.04 8.38
N ARG A 17 15.46 -33.82 9.07
CA ARG A 17 16.42 -34.74 8.40
C ARG A 17 15.73 -35.87 7.64
N PHE A 18 14.48 -36.16 7.98
CA PHE A 18 13.65 -37.17 7.30
C PHE A 18 12.59 -36.55 6.40
N GLY A 19 12.68 -35.23 6.08
CA GLY A 19 11.72 -34.54 5.23
C GLY A 19 10.39 -34.13 5.90
N TYR A 20 10.29 -34.25 7.23
CA TYR A 20 9.07 -33.90 7.97
C TYR A 20 9.25 -32.60 8.77
N ARG A 21 8.14 -31.89 9.00
CA ARG A 21 8.05 -30.77 9.94
C ARG A 21 7.03 -31.08 11.03
N LEU A 22 7.35 -30.72 12.28
CA LEU A 22 6.40 -30.75 13.37
C LEU A 22 5.55 -29.48 13.33
N VAL A 23 4.26 -29.67 13.10
CA VAL A 23 3.27 -28.60 13.10
C VAL A 23 2.42 -28.73 14.38
N PRO A 24 2.10 -27.66 15.10
CA PRO A 24 1.15 -27.72 16.22
C PRO A 24 -0.20 -28.24 15.74
N GLN A 25 -0.88 -29.04 16.58
CA GLN A 25 -2.25 -29.51 16.28
C GLN A 25 -3.19 -28.34 16.01
N SER A 26 -3.06 -27.23 16.76
CA SER A 26 -3.84 -26.02 16.55
C SER A 26 -3.69 -25.40 15.15
N LEU A 27 -2.56 -25.65 14.48
CA LEU A 27 -2.37 -25.24 13.07
C LEU A 27 -3.08 -26.19 12.10
N LEU A 28 -3.14 -27.48 12.43
CA LEU A 28 -3.91 -28.47 11.66
C LEU A 28 -5.42 -28.23 11.84
N ASP A 29 -5.85 -27.89 13.04
CA ASP A 29 -7.25 -27.54 13.33
C ASP A 29 -7.66 -26.29 12.55
N LEU A 30 -6.79 -25.28 12.49
CA LEU A 30 -6.92 -24.12 11.59
C LEU A 30 -7.05 -24.53 10.14
N TYR A 31 -6.25 -25.44 9.63
CA TYR A 31 -6.32 -25.95 8.26
C TYR A 31 -7.65 -26.65 7.96
N GLN A 32 -8.23 -27.35 8.92
CA GLN A 32 -9.57 -27.95 8.76
C GLN A 32 -10.67 -26.90 8.68
N ILE A 33 -10.65 -25.92 9.58
CA ILE A 33 -11.56 -24.76 9.56
C ILE A 33 -11.44 -24.00 8.23
N GLU A 34 -10.22 -23.82 7.73
CA GLU A 34 -9.91 -23.22 6.45
C GLU A 34 -10.53 -23.94 5.28
N SER A 35 -10.41 -25.26 5.20
CA SER A 35 -10.98 -26.05 4.11
C SER A 35 -12.51 -25.96 4.09
N GLU A 36 -13.15 -25.79 5.23
CA GLU A 36 -14.60 -25.57 5.35
C GLU A 36 -14.99 -24.16 4.92
N ILE A 37 -14.22 -23.14 5.31
CA ILE A 37 -14.44 -21.73 4.89
C ILE A 37 -14.24 -21.57 3.38
N SER A 38 -13.17 -22.15 2.84
CA SER A 38 -12.82 -22.08 1.41
C SER A 38 -13.91 -22.65 0.48
N LEU A 39 -14.67 -23.63 0.95
CA LEU A 39 -15.77 -24.23 0.18
C LEU A 39 -17.01 -23.35 0.05
N GLU A 40 -17.18 -22.35 0.93
CA GLU A 40 -18.35 -21.48 0.99
C GLU A 40 -18.07 -20.04 0.54
N THR A 41 -16.81 -19.61 0.50
CA THR A 41 -16.45 -18.23 0.17
C THR A 41 -16.52 -17.97 -1.33
N LYS A 42 -17.40 -17.08 -1.76
CA LYS A 42 -17.47 -16.65 -3.15
C LYS A 42 -16.27 -15.79 -3.50
N ARG A 43 -15.71 -16.06 -4.66
CA ARG A 43 -14.55 -15.34 -5.21
C ARG A 43 -14.93 -14.60 -6.48
N LEU A 44 -14.45 -13.38 -6.61
CA LEU A 44 -14.56 -12.54 -7.80
C LEU A 44 -13.17 -12.15 -8.27
N GLU A 45 -12.89 -12.39 -9.54
CA GLU A 45 -11.70 -11.89 -10.21
C GLU A 45 -12.09 -11.59 -11.65
N MET A 46 -12.10 -10.32 -12.00
CA MET A 46 -12.42 -9.87 -13.36
C MET A 46 -11.14 -9.41 -14.04
N GLY A 47 -10.97 -9.78 -15.29
CA GLY A 47 -9.90 -9.22 -16.13
C GLY A 47 -10.12 -7.74 -16.44
N SER A 48 -9.36 -7.24 -17.38
CA SER A 48 -9.52 -5.89 -17.90
C SER A 48 -10.91 -5.71 -18.55
N ILE A 49 -11.40 -4.49 -18.48
CA ILE A 49 -12.66 -4.10 -19.10
C ILE A 49 -12.53 -3.93 -20.62
N ALA A 50 -13.66 -3.98 -21.33
CA ALA A 50 -13.71 -3.72 -22.77
C ALA A 50 -13.13 -2.33 -23.09
N GLY A 51 -12.25 -2.27 -24.09
CA GLY A 51 -11.57 -1.03 -24.50
C GLY A 51 -10.28 -0.71 -23.72
N ALA A 52 -10.06 -1.25 -22.50
CA ALA A 52 -8.84 -1.01 -21.75
C ALA A 52 -7.58 -1.46 -22.52
N ALA A 53 -7.63 -2.61 -23.19
CA ALA A 53 -6.52 -3.14 -23.97
C ALA A 53 -6.14 -2.25 -25.17
N VAL A 54 -7.01 -1.35 -25.62
CA VAL A 54 -6.69 -0.38 -26.67
C VAL A 54 -5.83 0.76 -26.14
N TYR A 55 -6.05 1.16 -24.89
CA TYR A 55 -5.32 2.26 -24.24
C TYR A 55 -4.11 1.79 -23.43
N LEU A 56 -4.28 0.78 -22.59
CA LEU A 56 -3.23 0.25 -21.71
C LEU A 56 -2.25 -0.63 -22.47
N ARG A 57 -1.43 0.01 -23.29
CA ARG A 57 -0.38 -0.63 -24.11
C ARG A 57 0.94 0.09 -23.91
N ARG A 58 2.04 -0.66 -24.02
CA ARG A 58 3.39 -0.13 -23.82
C ARG A 58 3.86 0.82 -24.91
N ASP A 59 3.19 0.82 -26.05
CA ASP A 59 3.39 1.73 -27.20
C ASP A 59 2.39 2.90 -27.22
N ASN A 60 1.59 3.08 -26.16
CA ASN A 60 0.67 4.21 -26.07
C ASN A 60 1.46 5.54 -26.09
N PRO A 61 1.07 6.53 -26.93
CA PRO A 61 1.76 7.81 -27.01
C PRO A 61 1.94 8.51 -25.65
N ARG A 62 0.93 8.42 -24.76
CA ARG A 62 1.02 9.03 -23.43
C ARG A 62 2.09 8.37 -22.57
N LEU A 63 2.23 7.05 -22.60
CA LEU A 63 3.29 6.36 -21.88
C LEU A 63 4.68 6.70 -22.44
N LEU A 64 4.79 6.82 -23.78
CA LEU A 64 6.06 7.23 -24.42
C LEU A 64 6.44 8.67 -24.04
N GLU A 65 5.47 9.57 -23.98
CA GLU A 65 5.66 10.94 -23.48
C GLU A 65 6.16 10.93 -22.02
N LEU A 66 5.50 10.19 -21.12
CA LEU A 66 5.93 10.04 -19.73
C LEU A 66 7.36 9.50 -19.63
N ARG A 67 7.71 8.46 -20.37
CA ARG A 67 9.08 7.93 -20.40
C ARG A 67 10.11 8.98 -20.84
N THR A 68 9.74 9.86 -21.78
CA THR A 68 10.59 10.97 -22.20
C THR A 68 10.79 11.99 -21.08
N LEU A 69 9.72 12.35 -20.36
CA LEU A 69 9.81 13.23 -19.19
C LEU A 69 10.68 12.61 -18.09
N TYR A 70 10.50 11.33 -17.80
CA TYR A 70 11.24 10.60 -16.76
C TYR A 70 12.72 10.35 -17.12
N ALA A 71 13.13 10.51 -18.39
CA ALA A 71 14.54 10.50 -18.74
C ALA A 71 15.32 11.61 -18.02
N GLY A 72 14.64 12.71 -17.64
CA GLY A 72 15.18 13.83 -16.87
C GLY A 72 15.17 13.65 -15.36
N LEU A 73 14.81 12.48 -14.81
CA LEU A 73 14.82 12.22 -13.36
C LEU A 73 16.19 12.53 -12.73
N ASP A 74 16.12 13.00 -11.48
CA ASP A 74 17.31 13.16 -10.63
C ASP A 74 18.04 11.82 -10.49
N PRO A 75 19.40 11.82 -10.50
CA PRO A 75 20.19 10.61 -10.31
C PRO A 75 19.81 9.80 -9.05
N ALA A 76 19.39 10.45 -7.97
CA ALA A 76 18.95 9.78 -6.75
C ALA A 76 17.75 8.85 -6.98
N LEU A 77 16.85 9.22 -7.91
CA LEU A 77 15.66 8.42 -8.25
C LEU A 77 15.93 7.37 -9.33
N LYS A 78 17.11 7.37 -9.97
CA LYS A 78 17.47 6.43 -11.04
C LYS A 78 18.10 5.13 -10.56
N THR A 79 18.23 4.93 -9.25
CA THR A 79 18.82 3.73 -8.64
C THR A 79 17.78 3.00 -7.79
N PRO A 80 16.70 2.45 -8.39
CA PRO A 80 15.70 1.72 -7.64
C PRO A 80 16.26 0.39 -7.16
N LEU A 81 15.84 -0.05 -5.95
CA LEU A 81 16.22 -1.37 -5.44
C LEU A 81 15.33 -2.47 -6.03
N LEU A 82 14.04 -2.21 -6.24
CA LEU A 82 13.10 -3.17 -6.78
C LEU A 82 12.63 -2.82 -8.20
N TRP A 83 12.23 -1.57 -8.45
CA TRP A 83 11.58 -1.14 -9.69
C TRP A 83 12.57 -0.89 -10.83
N THR A 84 13.45 -1.85 -11.08
CA THR A 84 14.38 -1.82 -12.22
C THR A 84 13.63 -1.87 -13.56
N GLU A 85 14.27 -1.47 -14.66
CA GLU A 85 13.69 -1.56 -16.01
C GLU A 85 13.25 -2.99 -16.35
N GLU A 86 14.04 -4.00 -15.93
CA GLU A 86 13.69 -5.40 -16.12
C GLU A 86 12.41 -5.78 -15.36
N PHE A 87 12.29 -5.36 -14.10
CA PHE A 87 11.10 -5.62 -13.29
C PHE A 87 9.87 -4.93 -13.90
N VAL A 88 9.97 -3.65 -14.24
CA VAL A 88 8.90 -2.86 -14.88
C VAL A 88 8.46 -3.49 -16.21
N SER A 89 9.41 -3.99 -17.00
CA SER A 89 9.09 -4.63 -18.29
C SER A 89 8.19 -5.86 -18.17
N ARG A 90 8.20 -6.53 -17.01
CA ARG A 90 7.41 -7.74 -16.71
C ARG A 90 6.06 -7.44 -16.05
N THR A 91 5.81 -6.20 -15.62
CA THR A 91 4.52 -5.85 -15.01
C THR A 91 3.39 -5.92 -16.03
N ASP A 92 2.22 -6.38 -15.61
CA ASP A 92 1.02 -6.38 -16.43
C ASP A 92 0.26 -5.06 -16.26
N ILE A 93 0.45 -4.13 -17.22
CA ILE A 93 -0.24 -2.83 -17.21
C ILE A 93 -1.73 -2.92 -17.54
N LEU A 94 -2.20 -4.05 -18.05
CA LEU A 94 -3.61 -4.27 -18.36
C LEU A 94 -4.39 -4.77 -17.14
N ASN A 95 -3.79 -5.69 -16.37
CA ASN A 95 -4.34 -6.19 -15.13
C ASN A 95 -3.52 -5.67 -13.93
N PHE A 96 -3.32 -4.37 -13.88
CA PHE A 96 -2.43 -3.70 -12.91
C PHE A 96 -2.88 -3.87 -11.46
N ARG A 97 -4.14 -4.23 -11.20
CA ARG A 97 -4.66 -4.60 -9.87
C ARG A 97 -4.56 -6.11 -9.60
N GLY A 98 -4.06 -6.87 -10.55
CA GLY A 98 -3.77 -8.30 -10.40
C GLY A 98 -2.51 -8.55 -9.56
N HIS A 99 -2.16 -9.85 -9.43
CA HIS A 99 -0.93 -10.24 -8.73
C HIS A 99 0.31 -9.89 -9.57
N ASN A 100 0.87 -8.71 -9.34
CA ASN A 100 2.04 -8.20 -10.06
C ASN A 100 2.80 -7.16 -9.21
N GLY A 101 3.65 -6.32 -9.82
CA GLY A 101 4.50 -5.35 -9.12
C GLY A 101 3.74 -4.34 -8.23
N TRP A 102 2.56 -3.89 -8.63
CA TRP A 102 1.79 -2.93 -7.83
C TRP A 102 1.00 -3.56 -6.70
N VAL A 103 0.61 -4.85 -6.85
CA VAL A 103 -0.21 -5.55 -5.87
C VAL A 103 0.25 -6.99 -5.71
N TRP A 104 0.75 -7.32 -4.55
CA TRP A 104 1.04 -8.70 -4.15
C TRP A 104 -0.21 -9.30 -3.50
N GLN A 105 -1.09 -9.89 -4.32
CA GLN A 105 -2.30 -10.51 -3.81
C GLN A 105 -2.00 -11.86 -3.15
N TRP A 106 -2.62 -12.11 -2.04
CA TRP A 106 -2.61 -13.39 -1.37
C TRP A 106 -3.66 -14.29 -2.04
N ARG A 107 -3.22 -15.37 -2.66
CA ARG A 107 -4.06 -16.15 -3.60
C ARG A 107 -4.11 -17.65 -3.29
N ASN A 108 -3.35 -18.13 -2.28
CA ASN A 108 -3.36 -19.54 -1.94
C ASN A 108 -4.68 -19.88 -1.25
N PRO A 109 -5.33 -20.98 -1.66
CA PRO A 109 -6.50 -21.47 -0.95
C PRO A 109 -6.17 -21.70 0.52
N GLY A 110 -7.13 -21.47 1.37
CA GLY A 110 -7.00 -21.76 2.78
C GLY A 110 -6.44 -20.61 3.59
N LEU A 111 -5.15 -20.60 3.98
CA LEU A 111 -4.58 -19.60 4.89
C LEU A 111 -4.73 -18.17 4.40
N ASP A 112 -4.64 -17.94 3.10
CA ASP A 112 -4.83 -16.61 2.55
C ASP A 112 -6.31 -16.18 2.65
N GLU A 113 -7.27 -17.08 2.41
CA GLU A 113 -8.70 -16.79 2.57
C GLU A 113 -9.04 -16.47 4.04
N LEU A 114 -8.51 -17.26 4.99
CA LEU A 114 -8.65 -16.95 6.41
C LEU A 114 -8.11 -15.58 6.75
N ALA A 115 -6.97 -15.18 6.16
CA ALA A 115 -6.39 -13.85 6.37
C ALA A 115 -7.34 -12.74 5.87
N TYR A 116 -8.06 -12.96 4.74
CA TYR A 116 -9.10 -12.02 4.28
C TYR A 116 -10.26 -11.94 5.27
N HIS A 117 -10.75 -13.08 5.78
CA HIS A 117 -11.81 -13.09 6.79
C HIS A 117 -11.42 -12.34 8.05
N LEU A 118 -10.22 -12.62 8.59
CA LEU A 118 -9.71 -11.92 9.78
C LEU A 118 -9.63 -10.41 9.57
N ALA A 119 -9.07 -9.98 8.43
CA ALA A 119 -8.96 -8.56 8.10
C ALA A 119 -10.34 -7.91 7.92
N ALA A 120 -11.26 -8.55 7.18
CA ALA A 120 -12.60 -8.02 6.94
C ALA A 120 -13.42 -7.87 8.22
N TYR A 121 -13.47 -8.89 9.07
CA TYR A 121 -14.18 -8.80 10.36
C TYR A 121 -13.52 -7.81 11.32
N TYR A 122 -12.19 -7.67 11.28
CA TYR A 122 -11.51 -6.64 12.05
C TYR A 122 -11.91 -5.24 11.60
N VAL A 123 -11.97 -5.02 10.28
CA VAL A 123 -12.42 -3.74 9.69
C VAL A 123 -13.87 -3.47 10.05
N LEU A 124 -14.80 -4.42 9.81
CA LEU A 124 -16.21 -4.27 10.12
C LEU A 124 -16.47 -3.87 11.58
N ALA A 125 -15.70 -4.43 12.50
CA ALA A 125 -15.83 -4.12 13.93
C ALA A 125 -15.31 -2.72 14.32
N ARG A 126 -14.56 -2.02 13.46
CA ARG A 126 -13.83 -0.79 13.78
C ARG A 126 -14.04 0.35 12.79
N ASP A 127 -14.79 0.14 11.75
CA ASP A 127 -15.06 1.11 10.69
C ASP A 127 -16.01 2.22 11.16
N GLN A 128 -15.47 3.21 11.86
CA GLN A 128 -16.23 4.34 12.39
C GLN A 128 -16.75 5.29 11.30
N LEU A 129 -16.12 5.29 10.13
CA LEU A 129 -16.51 6.14 9.01
C LEU A 129 -17.53 5.48 8.08
N GLY A 130 -17.85 4.21 8.29
CA GLY A 130 -18.74 3.43 7.42
C GLY A 130 -18.16 3.24 6.01
N LEU A 131 -16.84 3.02 5.93
CA LEU A 131 -16.12 2.91 4.65
C LEU A 131 -16.45 1.61 3.92
N MET A 132 -16.74 0.53 4.64
CA MET A 132 -17.17 -0.74 4.06
C MET A 132 -18.46 -0.60 3.26
N GLU A 133 -19.36 0.30 3.68
CA GLU A 133 -20.60 0.61 2.96
C GLU A 133 -20.40 1.62 1.82
N LYS A 134 -19.48 2.58 2.00
CA LYS A 134 -19.23 3.66 1.04
C LYS A 134 -18.34 3.22 -0.13
N LEU A 135 -17.44 2.28 0.12
CA LEU A 135 -16.46 1.79 -0.83
C LEU A 135 -16.82 0.37 -1.27
N SER A 136 -16.74 0.09 -2.54
CA SER A 136 -17.02 -1.22 -3.10
C SER A 136 -15.82 -1.78 -3.84
N GLU A 137 -15.80 -3.10 -4.00
CA GLU A 137 -14.83 -3.80 -4.83
C GLU A 137 -15.54 -4.47 -6.00
N ASP A 138 -14.97 -4.35 -7.19
CA ASP A 138 -15.58 -4.85 -8.43
C ASP A 138 -14.73 -5.91 -9.15
N GLY A 139 -13.56 -6.23 -8.62
CA GLY A 139 -12.64 -7.21 -9.21
C GLY A 139 -12.00 -6.79 -10.54
N THR A 140 -12.28 -5.58 -11.07
CA THR A 140 -11.75 -5.14 -12.36
C THR A 140 -10.22 -5.03 -12.36
N PHE A 141 -9.62 -5.17 -13.56
CA PHE A 141 -8.17 -5.13 -13.78
C PHE A 141 -7.40 -6.19 -12.98
N GLY A 142 -8.02 -7.35 -12.73
CA GLY A 142 -7.42 -8.50 -12.07
C GLY A 142 -7.40 -8.44 -10.54
N ALA A 143 -8.13 -7.52 -9.91
CA ALA A 143 -8.25 -7.52 -8.45
C ALA A 143 -8.98 -8.76 -7.97
N LEU A 144 -8.37 -9.46 -7.00
CA LEU A 144 -9.00 -10.58 -6.32
C LEU A 144 -9.85 -10.08 -5.17
N ALA A 145 -11.13 -10.45 -5.18
CA ALA A 145 -12.07 -10.12 -4.11
C ALA A 145 -12.80 -11.38 -3.62
N TYR A 146 -13.19 -11.34 -2.36
CA TYR A 146 -14.01 -12.34 -1.70
C TYR A 146 -15.29 -11.72 -1.15
N ASP A 147 -16.41 -12.46 -1.20
CA ASP A 147 -17.65 -12.06 -0.53
C ASP A 147 -17.56 -12.48 0.94
N ILE A 148 -17.39 -11.50 1.82
CA ILE A 148 -17.30 -11.71 3.26
C ILE A 148 -18.34 -10.85 3.97
N ALA A 149 -19.22 -11.48 4.69
CA ALA A 149 -20.33 -10.83 5.39
C ALA A 149 -21.23 -9.95 4.48
N GLY A 150 -21.37 -10.33 3.20
CA GLY A 150 -22.15 -9.60 2.20
C GLY A 150 -21.41 -8.42 1.54
N HIS A 151 -20.12 -8.27 1.78
CA HIS A 151 -19.27 -7.27 1.16
C HIS A 151 -18.23 -7.92 0.26
N TRP A 152 -18.11 -7.42 -0.98
CA TRP A 152 -16.96 -7.77 -1.81
C TRP A 152 -15.72 -7.03 -1.31
N VAL A 153 -14.73 -7.75 -0.83
CA VAL A 153 -13.51 -7.21 -0.25
C VAL A 153 -12.28 -7.70 -0.99
N SER A 154 -11.37 -6.80 -1.29
CA SER A 154 -10.01 -7.10 -1.75
C SER A 154 -9.00 -6.68 -0.68
N ARG A 155 -7.76 -7.16 -0.80
CA ARG A 155 -6.65 -6.65 0.01
C ARG A 155 -6.58 -5.12 -0.09
N ASP A 156 -6.63 -4.60 -1.32
CA ASP A 156 -6.53 -3.16 -1.59
C ASP A 156 -7.62 -2.33 -0.91
N LEU A 157 -8.84 -2.85 -0.87
CA LEU A 157 -9.94 -2.18 -0.18
C LEU A 157 -9.72 -2.17 1.34
N LEU A 158 -9.41 -3.33 1.92
CA LEU A 158 -9.21 -3.46 3.37
C LEU A 158 -8.02 -2.64 3.86
N ASP A 159 -6.89 -2.66 3.12
CA ASP A 159 -5.73 -1.81 3.42
C ASP A 159 -6.09 -0.33 3.37
N SER A 160 -6.81 0.12 2.33
CA SER A 160 -7.23 1.51 2.21
C SER A 160 -8.15 1.97 3.34
N ILE A 161 -9.10 1.14 3.76
CA ILE A 161 -10.00 1.46 4.88
C ILE A 161 -9.21 1.66 6.18
N LEU A 162 -8.25 0.79 6.44
CA LEU A 162 -7.41 0.90 7.64
C LEU A 162 -6.50 2.13 7.60
N GLU A 163 -5.92 2.45 6.45
CA GLU A 163 -5.09 3.64 6.23
C GLU A 163 -5.92 4.94 6.40
N ILE A 164 -7.10 5.01 5.77
CA ILE A 164 -8.01 6.16 5.92
C ILE A 164 -8.47 6.30 7.38
N GLY A 165 -8.86 5.19 8.01
CA GLY A 165 -9.27 5.19 9.41
C GLY A 165 -8.14 5.60 10.37
N PHE A 166 -6.89 5.24 10.09
CA PHE A 166 -5.72 5.72 10.83
C PHE A 166 -5.58 7.23 10.69
N LEU A 167 -5.59 7.74 9.47
CA LEU A 167 -5.48 9.18 9.23
C LEU A 167 -6.63 9.96 9.88
N ASP A 168 -7.85 9.43 9.84
CA ASP A 168 -8.98 10.12 10.45
C ASP A 168 -8.88 10.18 11.98
N ARG A 169 -8.46 9.08 12.62
CA ARG A 169 -8.26 9.07 14.09
C ARG A 169 -7.22 10.09 14.57
N HIS A 170 -6.21 10.39 13.77
CA HIS A 170 -5.10 11.23 14.20
C HIS A 170 -5.12 12.65 13.59
N LEU A 171 -5.76 12.84 12.45
CA LEU A 171 -5.81 14.12 11.73
C LEU A 171 -7.23 14.63 11.47
N ASN A 172 -8.27 13.85 11.83
CA ASN A 172 -9.69 14.18 11.59
C ASN A 172 -10.00 14.50 10.12
N ILE A 173 -9.41 13.74 9.17
CA ILE A 173 -9.44 14.06 7.74
C ILE A 173 -10.86 14.13 7.15
N ALA A 174 -11.83 13.45 7.76
CA ALA A 174 -13.23 13.48 7.32
C ALA A 174 -13.96 14.77 7.70
N THR A 175 -13.49 15.52 8.71
CA THR A 175 -14.17 16.67 9.29
C THR A 175 -13.32 17.94 9.37
N CYS A 176 -11.99 17.84 9.17
CA CYS A 176 -11.11 19.02 9.13
C CYS A 176 -11.39 19.89 7.88
N PRO A 177 -10.88 21.11 7.83
CA PRO A 177 -10.86 21.90 6.59
C PRO A 177 -10.25 21.07 5.43
N PRO A 178 -10.61 21.37 4.16
CA PRO A 178 -10.07 20.65 3.01
C PRO A 178 -8.54 20.53 3.08
N LEU A 179 -8.06 19.30 3.07
CA LEU A 179 -6.67 18.93 3.25
C LEU A 179 -6.12 18.47 1.88
N SER A 180 -5.00 19.07 1.46
CA SER A 180 -4.33 18.67 0.21
C SER A 180 -3.29 17.58 0.50
N VAL A 181 -3.28 16.56 -0.35
CA VAL A 181 -2.50 15.32 -0.16
C VAL A 181 -1.45 15.19 -1.26
N LEU A 182 -0.25 14.75 -0.88
CA LEU A 182 0.78 14.22 -1.76
C LEU A 182 0.96 12.73 -1.47
N ASP A 183 0.66 11.89 -2.43
CA ASP A 183 0.86 10.43 -2.39
C ASP A 183 2.14 10.08 -3.16
N ILE A 184 3.20 9.74 -2.43
CA ILE A 184 4.53 9.43 -2.98
C ILE A 184 4.63 7.92 -3.23
N GLY A 185 4.88 7.53 -4.47
CA GLY A 185 4.80 6.14 -4.89
C GLY A 185 3.34 5.69 -5.00
N ALA A 186 2.49 6.54 -5.56
CA ALA A 186 1.04 6.33 -5.66
C ALA A 186 0.64 5.06 -6.43
N GLY A 187 1.58 4.46 -7.17
CA GLY A 187 1.36 3.26 -7.96
C GLY A 187 0.25 3.47 -8.99
N TYR A 188 -0.78 2.65 -8.96
CA TYR A 188 -1.94 2.81 -9.84
C TYR A 188 -3.03 3.76 -9.29
N GLY A 189 -2.78 4.45 -8.16
CA GLY A 189 -3.75 5.36 -7.55
C GLY A 189 -4.76 4.67 -6.63
N ARG A 190 -4.38 3.55 -6.00
CA ARG A 190 -5.22 2.76 -5.09
C ARG A 190 -5.85 3.62 -4.00
N LEU A 191 -5.00 4.30 -3.23
CA LEU A 191 -5.44 5.09 -2.07
C LEU A 191 -6.12 6.38 -2.51
N ALA A 192 -5.64 7.03 -3.58
CA ALA A 192 -6.28 8.19 -4.19
C ALA A 192 -7.76 7.92 -4.53
N HIS A 193 -8.04 6.82 -5.24
CA HIS A 193 -9.41 6.41 -5.55
C HIS A 193 -10.28 6.30 -4.29
N ARG A 194 -9.79 5.59 -3.26
CA ARG A 194 -10.55 5.32 -2.04
C ARG A 194 -10.75 6.58 -1.19
N MET A 195 -9.71 7.39 -1.00
CA MET A 195 -9.80 8.63 -0.24
C MET A 195 -10.73 9.64 -0.90
N LEU A 196 -10.57 9.87 -2.21
CA LEU A 196 -11.41 10.82 -2.95
C LEU A 196 -12.88 10.39 -3.02
N THR A 197 -13.16 9.08 -2.99
CA THR A 197 -14.52 8.54 -2.93
C THR A 197 -15.11 8.67 -1.52
N ALA A 198 -14.31 8.32 -0.50
CA ALA A 198 -14.77 8.27 0.89
C ALA A 198 -14.94 9.66 1.52
N ILE A 199 -14.11 10.63 1.10
CA ILE A 199 -14.02 11.98 1.68
C ILE A 199 -14.22 13.02 0.58
N PRO A 200 -15.47 13.37 0.24
CA PRO A 200 -15.76 14.35 -0.82
C PRO A 200 -15.17 15.74 -0.56
N SER A 201 -14.97 16.12 0.72
CA SER A 201 -14.40 17.40 1.16
C SER A 201 -12.87 17.46 1.03
N LEU A 202 -12.19 16.36 0.68
CA LEU A 202 -10.74 16.36 0.50
C LEU A 202 -10.34 17.37 -0.59
N GLY A 203 -9.27 18.12 -0.34
CA GLY A 203 -8.73 19.11 -1.26
C GLY A 203 -8.05 18.45 -2.48
N ASN A 204 -6.98 19.06 -2.96
CA ASN A 204 -6.23 18.50 -4.08
C ASN A 204 -5.52 17.20 -3.68
N TYR A 205 -5.47 16.25 -4.60
CA TYR A 205 -4.75 15.00 -4.43
C TYR A 205 -3.68 14.86 -5.52
N LEU A 206 -2.42 14.96 -5.11
CA LEU A 206 -1.27 14.82 -5.99
C LEU A 206 -0.76 13.37 -5.91
N CYS A 207 -0.80 12.66 -7.02
CA CYS A 207 -0.23 11.32 -7.15
C CYS A 207 1.14 11.44 -7.81
N ALA A 208 2.22 11.19 -7.07
CA ALA A 208 3.59 11.24 -7.58
C ALA A 208 4.21 9.84 -7.57
N ASP A 209 4.95 9.53 -8.62
CA ASP A 209 5.68 8.26 -8.73
C ASP A 209 6.98 8.49 -9.51
N ALA A 210 8.01 7.65 -9.31
CA ALA A 210 9.25 7.68 -10.05
C ALA A 210 9.22 6.74 -11.28
N ILE A 211 8.12 6.02 -11.49
CA ILE A 211 7.96 5.03 -12.56
C ILE A 211 6.90 5.52 -13.56
N PRO A 212 7.25 5.71 -14.85
CA PRO A 212 6.32 6.24 -15.84
C PRO A 212 5.10 5.32 -16.07
N GLU A 213 5.27 4.00 -15.96
CA GLU A 213 4.17 3.05 -16.04
C GLU A 213 3.18 3.22 -14.89
N SER A 214 3.66 3.48 -13.67
CA SER A 214 2.79 3.77 -12.52
C SER A 214 1.95 5.02 -12.77
N SER A 215 2.57 6.12 -13.20
CA SER A 215 1.86 7.35 -13.55
C SER A 215 0.84 7.14 -14.67
N PHE A 216 1.19 6.35 -15.68
CA PHE A 216 0.31 6.04 -16.79
C PHE A 216 -0.94 5.26 -16.36
N VAL A 217 -0.78 4.19 -15.59
CA VAL A 217 -1.92 3.41 -15.09
C VAL A 217 -2.72 4.19 -14.06
N CYS A 218 -2.09 5.03 -13.24
CA CYS A 218 -2.74 5.92 -12.28
C CYS A 218 -3.69 6.91 -12.98
N GLU A 219 -3.21 7.61 -14.02
CA GLU A 219 -4.04 8.52 -14.81
C GLU A 219 -5.26 7.79 -15.40
N TYR A 220 -5.03 6.62 -15.99
CA TYR A 220 -6.09 5.83 -16.59
C TYR A 220 -7.11 5.38 -15.54
N TYR A 221 -6.64 4.80 -14.43
CA TYR A 221 -7.50 4.24 -13.39
C TYR A 221 -8.37 5.30 -12.73
N LEU A 222 -7.79 6.42 -12.34
CA LEU A 222 -8.55 7.47 -11.65
C LEU A 222 -9.58 8.15 -12.57
N ARG A 223 -9.27 8.29 -13.88
CA ARG A 223 -10.27 8.71 -14.88
C ARG A 223 -11.37 7.67 -15.05
N PHE A 224 -11.00 6.39 -15.16
CA PHE A 224 -11.97 5.30 -15.21
C PHE A 224 -12.92 5.29 -14.00
N ARG A 225 -12.43 5.71 -12.83
CA ARG A 225 -13.24 5.86 -11.60
C ARG A 225 -14.06 7.17 -11.55
N GLY A 226 -14.04 7.98 -12.59
CA GLY A 226 -14.83 9.22 -12.69
C GLY A 226 -14.33 10.33 -11.76
N LEU A 227 -13.03 10.37 -11.46
CA LEU A 227 -12.44 11.31 -10.51
C LEU A 227 -11.74 12.50 -11.19
N GLU A 228 -12.00 12.75 -12.48
CA GLU A 228 -11.44 13.88 -13.19
C GLU A 228 -11.67 15.20 -12.46
N GLY A 229 -10.63 16.03 -12.42
CA GLY A 229 -10.66 17.32 -11.74
C GLY A 229 -10.44 17.25 -10.22
N ARG A 230 -10.31 16.04 -9.65
CA ARG A 230 -10.07 15.85 -8.22
C ARG A 230 -8.66 15.35 -7.89
N PHE A 231 -7.89 14.96 -8.89
CA PHE A 231 -6.52 14.50 -8.75
C PHE A 231 -5.62 15.09 -9.81
N THR A 232 -4.34 15.08 -9.54
CA THR A 232 -3.28 15.38 -10.50
C THR A 232 -2.20 14.30 -10.40
N VAL A 233 -1.89 13.64 -11.50
CA VAL A 233 -0.71 12.76 -11.55
C VAL A 233 0.50 13.61 -11.93
N VAL A 234 1.49 13.63 -11.07
CA VAL A 234 2.67 14.48 -11.17
C VAL A 234 3.89 13.62 -11.45
N PRO A 235 4.52 13.74 -12.62
CA PRO A 235 5.84 13.16 -12.84
C PRO A 235 6.82 13.66 -11.78
N ALA A 236 7.67 12.77 -11.25
CA ALA A 236 8.64 13.18 -10.21
C ALA A 236 9.59 14.30 -10.67
N THR A 237 9.80 14.46 -11.98
CA THR A 237 10.54 15.59 -12.58
C THR A 237 9.86 16.96 -12.41
N GLU A 238 8.55 16.98 -12.13
CA GLU A 238 7.72 18.19 -12.04
C GLU A 238 7.23 18.44 -10.60
N ILE A 239 7.72 17.68 -9.62
CA ILE A 239 7.17 17.72 -8.25
C ILE A 239 7.30 19.08 -7.59
N ASP A 240 8.44 19.76 -7.74
CA ASP A 240 8.65 21.07 -7.13
C ASP A 240 7.71 22.12 -7.74
N TRP A 241 7.46 22.05 -9.04
CA TRP A 241 6.47 22.91 -9.71
C TRP A 241 5.05 22.64 -9.18
N ALA A 242 4.67 21.38 -9.07
CA ALA A 242 3.34 21.00 -8.58
C ALA A 242 3.12 21.43 -7.12
N LEU A 243 4.12 21.25 -6.25
CA LEU A 243 4.06 21.64 -4.84
C LEU A 243 4.07 23.18 -4.64
N ASN A 244 4.63 23.93 -5.58
CA ASN A 244 4.53 25.40 -5.58
C ASN A 244 3.12 25.87 -5.95
N LEU A 245 2.42 25.14 -6.83
CA LEU A 245 1.03 25.46 -7.20
C LEU A 245 0.02 24.96 -6.16
N THR A 246 0.27 23.80 -5.61
CA THR A 246 -0.64 23.12 -4.69
C THR A 246 0.13 22.74 -3.44
N ARG A 247 -0.01 23.55 -2.39
CA ARG A 247 0.60 23.25 -1.10
C ARG A 247 -0.01 21.96 -0.54
N ALA A 248 0.81 20.94 -0.31
CA ALA A 248 0.38 19.73 0.36
C ALA A 248 0.45 19.88 1.89
N ASP A 249 -0.60 19.48 2.58
CA ASP A 249 -0.67 19.47 4.05
C ASP A 249 -0.22 18.12 4.63
N LEU A 250 -0.52 17.06 3.91
CA LEU A 250 -0.20 15.67 4.22
C LEU A 250 0.56 15.01 3.07
N ALA A 251 1.71 14.43 3.36
CA ALA A 251 2.36 13.48 2.46
C ALA A 251 2.13 12.06 2.97
N MET A 252 2.06 11.11 2.04
CA MET A 252 1.97 9.70 2.35
C MET A 252 2.98 8.91 1.52
N ASN A 253 3.51 7.85 2.10
CA ASN A 253 4.27 6.84 1.38
C ASN A 253 3.86 5.45 1.88
N ILE A 254 3.19 4.72 1.01
CA ILE A 254 2.72 3.38 1.32
C ILE A 254 3.58 2.36 0.57
N HIS A 255 4.42 1.67 1.30
CA HIS A 255 5.34 0.61 0.88
C HIS A 255 6.55 1.08 0.06
N SER A 256 6.42 2.09 -0.81
CA SER A 256 7.42 2.37 -1.86
C SER A 256 8.80 2.79 -1.32
N PHE A 257 8.89 3.48 -0.18
CA PHE A 257 10.19 3.82 0.42
C PHE A 257 10.99 2.60 0.84
N SER A 258 10.34 1.51 1.22
CA SER A 258 11.04 0.24 1.49
C SER A 258 11.69 -0.36 0.23
N GLU A 259 11.32 0.09 -0.96
CA GLU A 259 11.80 -0.37 -2.26
C GLU A 259 12.80 0.60 -2.89
N CYS A 260 13.15 1.69 -2.18
CA CYS A 260 14.01 2.76 -2.62
C CYS A 260 15.36 2.76 -1.91
N SER A 261 16.39 3.30 -2.57
CA SER A 261 17.67 3.63 -1.93
C SER A 261 17.50 4.78 -0.94
N LEU A 262 18.39 4.87 0.06
CA LEU A 262 18.36 6.00 1.02
C LEU A 262 18.47 7.35 0.33
N SER A 263 19.24 7.45 -0.77
CA SER A 263 19.35 8.70 -1.55
C SER A 263 18.02 9.12 -2.18
N ALA A 264 17.21 8.16 -2.65
CA ALA A 264 15.88 8.46 -3.17
C ALA A 264 14.91 8.91 -2.05
N VAL A 265 14.98 8.27 -0.89
CA VAL A 265 14.20 8.68 0.29
C VAL A 265 14.58 10.10 0.74
N GLU A 266 15.89 10.39 0.85
CA GLU A 266 16.40 11.71 1.20
C GLU A 266 15.95 12.77 0.20
N TRP A 267 16.00 12.48 -1.10
CA TRP A 267 15.53 13.36 -2.15
C TRP A 267 14.06 13.77 -1.96
N TRP A 268 13.18 12.83 -1.59
CA TRP A 268 11.77 13.12 -1.28
C TRP A 268 11.63 13.95 0.00
N LEU A 269 12.33 13.57 1.05
CA LEU A 269 12.28 14.26 2.34
C LEU A 269 12.72 15.73 2.24
N ASP A 270 13.74 16.02 1.45
CA ASP A 270 14.20 17.40 1.20
C ASP A 270 13.09 18.25 0.57
N ARG A 271 12.31 17.68 -0.35
CA ARG A 271 11.17 18.38 -0.98
C ARG A 271 10.03 18.58 -0.01
N LEU A 272 9.69 17.57 0.76
CA LEU A 272 8.68 17.72 1.81
C LEU A 272 9.07 18.83 2.80
N ALA A 273 10.34 18.88 3.18
CA ALA A 273 10.87 19.91 4.06
C ALA A 273 10.87 21.30 3.40
N ALA A 274 11.35 21.41 2.15
CA ALA A 274 11.40 22.69 1.43
C ALA A 274 10.01 23.31 1.21
N HIS A 275 9.00 22.47 0.91
CA HIS A 275 7.63 22.90 0.69
C HIS A 275 6.77 22.95 1.96
N GLY A 276 7.36 22.69 3.13
CA GLY A 276 6.70 22.84 4.43
C GLY A 276 5.54 21.88 4.65
N VAL A 277 5.57 20.68 4.08
CA VAL A 277 4.56 19.66 4.31
C VAL A 277 4.51 19.30 5.79
N LYS A 278 3.33 19.43 6.41
CA LYS A 278 3.22 19.36 7.87
C LYS A 278 3.20 17.94 8.39
N HIS A 279 2.39 17.08 7.78
CA HIS A 279 2.19 15.71 8.23
C HIS A 279 2.76 14.73 7.21
N PHE A 280 3.36 13.65 7.70
CA PHE A 280 3.92 12.61 6.84
C PHE A 280 3.60 11.23 7.39
N MET A 281 2.80 10.45 6.65
CA MET A 281 2.48 9.07 6.97
C MET A 281 3.36 8.11 6.18
N ILE A 282 3.92 7.12 6.85
CA ILE A 282 4.67 6.02 6.22
C ILE A 282 4.07 4.69 6.64
N VAL A 283 3.91 3.81 5.67
CA VAL A 283 3.57 2.40 5.86
C VAL A 283 4.65 1.57 5.18
N PRO A 284 5.65 1.04 5.92
CA PRO A 284 6.72 0.26 5.32
C PRO A 284 6.24 -1.13 4.90
N ASN A 285 6.99 -1.78 4.01
CA ASN A 285 6.83 -3.20 3.72
C ASN A 285 7.25 -4.05 4.93
N ALA A 286 6.68 -5.26 5.02
CA ALA A 286 6.99 -6.18 6.13
C ALA A 286 8.48 -6.56 6.21
N CYS A 287 9.15 -6.85 5.11
CA CYS A 287 10.60 -7.10 4.97
C CYS A 287 11.24 -7.92 6.11
N GLY A 288 10.51 -8.93 6.64
CA GLY A 288 10.98 -9.79 7.73
C GLY A 288 10.88 -9.19 9.15
N HIS A 289 10.34 -7.99 9.30
CA HIS A 289 10.10 -7.31 10.58
C HIS A 289 8.66 -6.76 10.70
N ASP A 290 7.75 -7.24 9.85
CA ASP A 290 6.32 -6.90 9.80
C ASP A 290 6.05 -5.37 9.74
N GLY A 291 7.00 -4.59 9.19
CA GLY A 291 6.90 -3.13 9.10
C GLY A 291 7.09 -2.40 10.43
N GLU A 292 7.53 -3.09 11.49
CA GLU A 292 7.82 -2.48 12.79
C GLU A 292 9.07 -1.56 12.75
N LEU A 293 9.90 -1.69 11.72
CA LEU A 293 11.08 -0.87 11.48
C LEU A 293 10.95 -0.13 10.15
N LEU A 294 11.48 1.08 10.10
CA LEU A 294 11.56 1.86 8.86
C LEU A 294 12.83 1.49 8.09
N ARG A 295 12.79 0.33 7.42
CA ARG A 295 13.92 -0.18 6.64
C ARG A 295 13.53 -0.43 5.20
N ASN A 296 14.49 -0.21 4.31
CA ASN A 296 14.37 -0.66 2.93
C ASN A 296 14.71 -2.17 2.79
N ILE A 297 14.56 -2.72 1.60
CA ILE A 297 14.81 -4.14 1.32
C ILE A 297 16.28 -4.56 1.52
N ASP A 298 17.22 -3.61 1.48
CA ASP A 298 18.63 -3.83 1.79
C ASP A 298 18.91 -3.76 3.31
N GLY A 299 17.88 -3.50 4.12
CA GLY A 299 17.97 -3.45 5.58
C GLY A 299 18.47 -2.12 6.13
N GLU A 300 18.62 -1.09 5.29
CA GLU A 300 19.06 0.24 5.70
C GLU A 300 17.96 1.00 6.43
N ASP A 301 18.31 1.69 7.52
CA ASP A 301 17.37 2.41 8.38
C ASP A 301 17.08 3.82 7.83
N MET A 302 15.81 4.09 7.53
CA MET A 302 15.32 5.37 7.02
C MET A 302 14.98 6.37 8.14
N GLN A 303 14.78 5.93 9.37
CA GLN A 303 14.33 6.81 10.46
C GLN A 303 15.28 7.98 10.73
N PRO A 304 16.62 7.80 10.75
CA PRO A 304 17.54 8.93 10.94
C PRO A 304 17.46 10.00 9.84
N LEU A 305 17.11 9.61 8.59
CA LEU A 305 16.89 10.57 7.49
C LEU A 305 15.65 11.42 7.76
N ILE A 306 14.55 10.79 8.14
CA ILE A 306 13.27 11.45 8.43
C ILE A 306 13.44 12.45 9.57
N GLU A 307 14.12 12.06 10.64
CA GLU A 307 14.38 12.93 11.78
C GLU A 307 15.27 14.13 11.43
N ARG A 308 16.34 13.92 10.63
CA ARG A 308 17.22 15.02 10.15
C ARG A 308 16.49 15.99 9.24
N SER A 309 15.47 15.55 8.51
CA SER A 309 14.63 16.42 7.67
C SER A 309 13.60 17.23 8.48
N GLY A 310 13.69 17.17 9.81
CA GLY A 310 12.86 17.98 10.72
C GLY A 310 11.50 17.35 11.07
N TYR A 311 11.31 16.06 10.79
CA TYR A 311 10.11 15.34 11.17
C TYR A 311 10.31 14.59 12.49
N ARG A 312 9.36 14.73 13.41
CA ARG A 312 9.30 13.97 14.66
C ARG A 312 8.18 12.93 14.60
N LEU A 313 8.41 11.78 15.15
CA LEU A 313 7.40 10.74 15.29
C LEU A 313 6.28 11.20 16.24
N VAL A 314 5.04 11.11 15.79
CA VAL A 314 3.84 11.41 16.59
C VAL A 314 3.13 10.13 17.00
N VAL A 315 2.95 9.20 16.05
CA VAL A 315 2.25 7.93 16.28
C VAL A 315 2.97 6.80 15.56
N LYS A 316 3.06 5.67 16.26
CA LYS A 316 3.46 4.38 15.69
C LYS A 316 2.51 3.33 16.25
N GLU A 317 1.74 2.69 15.39
CA GLU A 317 0.83 1.62 15.80
C GLU A 317 0.78 0.47 14.79
N PRO A 318 0.52 -0.78 15.24
CA PRO A 318 0.34 -1.88 14.31
C PRO A 318 -0.94 -1.67 13.49
N LYS A 319 -0.94 -2.15 12.26
CA LYS A 319 -2.11 -2.10 11.36
C LYS A 319 -3.35 -2.73 12.01
N TYR A 320 -3.16 -3.82 12.72
CA TYR A 320 -4.20 -4.47 13.51
C TYR A 320 -3.82 -4.42 14.99
N SER A 321 -4.63 -3.78 15.83
CA SER A 321 -4.36 -3.63 17.26
C SER A 321 -4.51 -4.94 18.06
N ASP A 322 -5.21 -5.94 17.50
CA ASP A 322 -5.28 -7.28 18.07
C ASP A 322 -4.05 -8.10 17.65
N PRO A 323 -3.25 -8.62 18.58
CA PRO A 323 -2.03 -9.36 18.24
C PRO A 323 -2.26 -10.63 17.41
N GLY A 324 -3.41 -11.29 17.57
CA GLY A 324 -3.77 -12.47 16.78
C GLY A 324 -4.08 -12.08 15.33
N VAL A 325 -4.88 -11.03 15.16
CA VAL A 325 -5.18 -10.47 13.83
C VAL A 325 -3.91 -9.92 13.17
N GLN A 326 -3.07 -9.16 13.89
CA GLN A 326 -1.79 -8.66 13.38
C GLN A 326 -0.88 -9.80 12.88
N LYS A 327 -0.95 -10.96 13.50
CA LYS A 327 -0.10 -12.10 13.13
C LYS A 327 -0.60 -12.88 11.91
N PHE A 328 -1.92 -12.94 11.70
CA PHE A 328 -2.53 -13.89 10.75
C PHE A 328 -3.38 -13.23 9.68
N ALA A 329 -3.72 -11.95 9.81
CA ALA A 329 -4.48 -11.23 8.81
C ALA A 329 -3.63 -10.77 7.62
N LEU A 330 -4.28 -10.14 6.66
CA LEU A 330 -3.66 -9.68 5.42
C LEU A 330 -2.59 -8.61 5.68
N ASN A 331 -1.41 -8.84 5.10
CA ASN A 331 -0.34 -7.86 5.00
C ASN A 331 -0.10 -7.12 6.32
N PRO A 332 0.28 -7.80 7.40
CA PRO A 332 0.58 -7.16 8.67
C PRO A 332 1.71 -6.15 8.48
N THR A 333 1.51 -4.94 8.94
CA THR A 333 2.48 -3.86 8.89
C THR A 333 2.22 -2.90 10.04
N TRP A 334 2.92 -1.75 10.06
CA TRP A 334 2.76 -0.70 11.04
C TRP A 334 2.49 0.62 10.35
N PHE A 335 1.71 1.47 10.99
CA PHE A 335 1.46 2.84 10.59
C PHE A 335 2.35 3.78 11.39
N TRP A 336 3.03 4.67 10.69
CA TRP A 336 3.90 5.66 11.26
C TRP A 336 3.42 7.04 10.81
N LEU A 337 3.14 7.93 11.77
CA LEU A 337 2.78 9.32 11.49
C LEU A 337 3.82 10.24 12.09
N PHE A 338 4.35 11.09 11.25
CA PHE A 338 5.31 12.13 11.61
C PHE A 338 4.68 13.50 11.43
N GLU A 339 5.15 14.44 12.23
CA GLU A 339 4.81 15.86 12.11
C GLU A 339 6.10 16.67 12.01
N ARG A 340 6.12 17.65 11.12
CA ARG A 340 7.24 18.56 10.99
C ARG A 340 7.33 19.43 12.23
N SER A 341 8.48 19.43 12.86
CA SER A 341 8.77 20.37 13.95
C SER A 341 8.71 21.78 13.38
N GLY A 342 7.86 22.67 13.95
CA GLY A 342 7.72 24.02 13.45
C GLY A 342 9.09 24.69 13.39
N GLY A 343 9.50 25.14 12.22
CA GLY A 343 10.54 26.14 12.12
C GLY A 343 10.00 27.42 12.77
N ALA A 344 10.73 27.94 13.70
CA ALA A 344 10.46 29.24 14.33
C ALA A 344 10.50 30.37 13.31
#